data_51ba9a7eaf241672428b2c12f7aaee30
#
_entry.id   51ba9a7eaf241672428b2c12f7aaee30
#
_cell.length_a   1.000
_cell.length_b   1.000
_cell.length_c   1.000
_cell.angle_alpha   90.00
_cell.angle_beta   90.00
_cell.angle_gamma   90.00
#
_symmetry.space_group_name_H-M   'P 1'
#
loop_
_entity.id
_entity.type
_entity.pdbx_description
1 polymer ?
#
loop_
_entity_poly.entity_id
_entity_poly.type
_entity_poly.pdbx_seq_one_letter_code
_entity_poly.pdbx_strand_id
1 'polypeptide(L)'
;DNTNLDKARRLLWPIKKKYGNKISWADLMILAGNIGYESTGFKTFGFSYGREDIWHPNKDIYWGPETEALATNRHSDKEDASSLESPLAANHMALIYVNPEGFEGNPDPLKTAQHIRETFARMAMNDEETVALTAGGHTIGKSHGNGNGDNLEAEPEGAAIKEQGLGWMNNTSRGVGRDTVTSGIEGAWTTEPTKFDNGYFDMLFKYDWELKKSPAGAWQYEPINIKEEDKPVDVEDPSIR
;
A
#
# COMPACT_ATOMS: atom_id res chain seq x y z
N ASP A 1 -4.73 3.24 2.19
CA ASP A 1 -6.08 3.04 2.67
C ASP A 1 -6.51 1.60 2.53
N ASN A 2 -7.11 1.08 3.59
CA ASN A 2 -7.42 -0.34 3.72
C ASN A 2 -8.93 -0.53 3.80
N THR A 3 -9.59 -0.54 2.68
CA THR A 3 -11.03 -0.75 2.62
C THR A 3 -11.42 -2.14 3.10
N ASN A 4 -12.61 -2.27 3.68
CA ASN A 4 -13.17 -3.55 4.15
C ASN A 4 -12.39 -4.25 5.29
N LEU A 5 -11.49 -3.60 6.00
CA LEU A 5 -10.80 -4.20 7.15
C LEU A 5 -11.78 -4.60 8.27
N ASP A 6 -12.85 -3.87 8.46
CA ASP A 6 -13.91 -4.20 9.40
C ASP A 6 -14.59 -5.53 9.03
N LYS A 7 -14.80 -5.77 7.74
CA LYS A 7 -15.33 -7.06 7.24
C LYS A 7 -14.35 -8.20 7.54
N ALA A 8 -13.06 -8.01 7.26
CA ALA A 8 -12.03 -9.01 7.56
C ALA A 8 -12.00 -9.35 9.06
N ARG A 9 -12.02 -8.34 9.93
CA ARG A 9 -12.08 -8.56 11.39
C ARG A 9 -13.34 -9.31 11.82
N ARG A 10 -14.49 -8.99 11.25
CA ARG A 10 -15.75 -9.72 11.53
C ARG A 10 -15.70 -11.16 11.07
N LEU A 11 -15.06 -11.46 9.95
CA LEU A 11 -14.86 -12.84 9.48
C LEU A 11 -13.95 -13.64 10.41
N LEU A 12 -12.98 -13.00 11.08
CA LEU A 12 -12.11 -13.65 12.07
C LEU A 12 -12.80 -13.85 13.44
N TRP A 13 -13.88 -13.13 13.73
CA TRP A 13 -14.53 -13.17 15.04
C TRP A 13 -14.99 -14.57 15.48
N PRO A 14 -15.59 -15.43 14.66
CA PRO A 14 -15.95 -16.79 15.06
C PRO A 14 -14.76 -17.62 15.54
N ILE A 15 -13.59 -17.43 14.91
CA ILE A 15 -12.34 -18.09 15.30
C ILE A 15 -11.87 -17.53 16.65
N LYS A 16 -11.79 -16.22 16.79
CA LYS A 16 -11.41 -15.56 18.04
C LYS A 16 -12.33 -15.98 19.19
N LYS A 17 -13.64 -16.03 18.95
CA LYS A 17 -14.63 -16.48 19.94
C LYS A 17 -14.40 -17.93 20.36
N LYS A 18 -14.07 -18.81 19.42
CA LYS A 18 -13.81 -20.24 19.69
C LYS A 18 -12.58 -20.45 20.56
N TYR A 19 -11.52 -19.72 20.28
CA TYR A 19 -10.23 -19.92 20.96
C TYR A 19 -10.01 -18.94 22.14
N GLY A 20 -10.77 -17.87 22.23
CA GLY A 20 -10.70 -16.89 23.36
C GLY A 20 -9.29 -16.37 23.59
N ASN A 21 -8.83 -16.45 24.81
CA ASN A 21 -7.49 -15.98 25.21
C ASN A 21 -6.35 -16.95 24.85
N LYS A 22 -6.64 -18.07 24.18
CA LYS A 22 -5.59 -18.98 23.71
C LYS A 22 -4.88 -18.48 22.46
N ILE A 23 -5.42 -17.48 21.81
CA ILE A 23 -4.80 -16.77 20.67
C ILE A 23 -5.05 -15.27 20.83
N SER A 24 -4.03 -14.45 20.69
CA SER A 24 -4.19 -13.00 20.61
C SER A 24 -4.85 -12.59 19.28
N TRP A 25 -5.39 -11.39 19.20
CA TRP A 25 -5.80 -10.81 17.93
C TRP A 25 -4.59 -10.57 17.03
N ALA A 26 -3.47 -10.16 17.60
CA ALA A 26 -2.23 -9.97 16.85
C ALA A 26 -1.81 -11.27 16.14
N ASP A 27 -1.74 -12.38 16.87
CA ASP A 27 -1.39 -13.67 16.28
C ASP A 27 -2.44 -14.14 15.26
N LEU A 28 -3.72 -13.96 15.55
CA LEU A 28 -4.78 -14.36 14.63
C LEU A 28 -4.74 -13.59 13.31
N MET A 29 -4.50 -12.27 13.36
CA MET A 29 -4.42 -11.45 12.16
C MET A 29 -3.17 -11.78 11.33
N ILE A 30 -2.02 -11.99 11.96
CA ILE A 30 -0.80 -12.40 11.25
C ILE A 30 -0.97 -13.78 10.61
N LEU A 31 -1.55 -14.74 11.34
CA LEU A 31 -1.85 -16.06 10.79
C LEU A 31 -2.81 -15.99 9.60
N ALA A 32 -3.85 -15.16 9.70
CA ALA A 32 -4.78 -14.92 8.59
C ALA A 32 -4.07 -14.34 7.38
N GLY A 33 -3.13 -13.41 7.58
CA GLY A 33 -2.28 -12.87 6.51
C GLY A 33 -1.44 -13.93 5.83
N ASN A 34 -0.78 -14.80 6.61
CA ASN A 34 -0.01 -15.92 6.04
C ASN A 34 -0.90 -16.84 5.19
N ILE A 35 -2.08 -17.22 5.68
CA ILE A 35 -3.03 -18.03 4.92
C ILE A 35 -3.52 -17.30 3.67
N GLY A 36 -3.73 -16.00 3.76
CA GLY A 36 -4.04 -15.15 2.60
C GLY A 36 -2.95 -15.24 1.52
N TYR A 37 -1.69 -15.05 1.90
CA TYR A 37 -0.57 -15.19 0.97
C TYR A 37 -0.45 -16.62 0.40
N GLU A 38 -0.59 -17.63 1.23
CA GLU A 38 -0.55 -19.04 0.79
C GLU A 38 -1.68 -19.35 -0.20
N SER A 39 -2.84 -18.74 -0.05
CA SER A 39 -3.93 -18.88 -1.00
C SER A 39 -3.65 -18.31 -2.38
N THR A 40 -2.70 -17.39 -2.49
CA THR A 40 -2.21 -16.85 -3.78
C THR A 40 -1.12 -17.71 -4.43
N GLY A 41 -0.65 -18.74 -3.74
CA GLY A 41 0.47 -19.59 -4.18
C GLY A 41 1.82 -19.19 -3.59
N PHE A 42 1.90 -18.13 -2.78
CA PHE A 42 3.10 -17.74 -2.07
C PHE A 42 3.43 -18.77 -0.97
N LYS A 43 4.71 -19.06 -0.77
CA LYS A 43 5.17 -19.95 0.30
C LYS A 43 5.70 -19.13 1.47
N THR A 44 4.94 -19.09 2.56
CA THR A 44 5.39 -18.40 3.77
C THR A 44 6.48 -19.19 4.48
N PHE A 45 7.34 -18.49 5.24
CA PHE A 45 8.40 -19.15 6.03
C PHE A 45 7.87 -19.91 7.25
N GLY A 46 6.64 -19.65 7.66
CA GLY A 46 6.06 -20.24 8.84
C GLY A 46 5.45 -19.19 9.77
N PHE A 47 5.10 -19.64 10.97
CA PHE A 47 4.39 -18.82 11.95
C PHE A 47 4.81 -19.19 13.37
N SER A 48 4.95 -18.21 14.22
CA SER A 48 5.14 -18.40 15.67
C SER A 48 4.09 -17.60 16.44
N TYR A 49 3.65 -18.18 17.55
CA TYR A 49 2.74 -17.52 18.50
C TYR A 49 3.50 -16.70 19.53
N GLY A 50 2.78 -15.83 20.23
CA GLY A 50 3.31 -15.12 21.40
C GLY A 50 3.23 -13.60 21.33
N ARG A 51 2.59 -13.02 20.31
CA ARG A 51 2.33 -11.58 20.24
C ARG A 51 1.21 -11.22 21.19
N GLU A 52 1.43 -10.17 21.97
CA GLU A 52 0.40 -9.62 22.85
C GLU A 52 -0.45 -8.58 22.11
N ASP A 53 -1.72 -8.48 22.51
CA ASP A 53 -2.60 -7.40 22.03
C ASP A 53 -2.29 -6.11 22.80
N ILE A 54 -2.03 -5.03 22.07
CA ILE A 54 -1.86 -3.69 22.63
C ILE A 54 -3.10 -2.88 22.28
N TRP A 55 -3.84 -2.43 23.29
CA TRP A 55 -5.13 -1.75 23.15
C TRP A 55 -5.03 -0.23 23.28
N HIS A 56 -3.90 0.28 23.72
CA HIS A 56 -3.65 1.70 23.87
C HIS A 56 -2.48 2.12 23.00
N PRO A 57 -2.53 3.29 22.36
CA PRO A 57 -1.41 3.84 21.65
C PRO A 57 -0.20 3.94 22.58
N ASN A 58 0.94 3.46 22.13
CA ASN A 58 2.20 3.68 22.83
C ASN A 58 2.68 5.08 22.50
N LYS A 59 2.90 5.92 23.51
CA LYS A 59 3.39 7.29 23.35
C LYS A 59 4.73 7.36 22.63
N ASP A 60 5.55 6.31 22.79
CA ASP A 60 6.86 6.24 22.12
C ASP A 60 6.74 5.96 20.60
N ILE A 61 5.57 5.57 20.12
CA ILE A 61 5.30 5.28 18.70
C ILE A 61 4.50 6.40 18.04
N TYR A 62 3.74 7.19 18.80
CA TYR A 62 2.98 8.30 18.28
C TYR A 62 3.88 9.52 18.07
N TRP A 63 4.11 9.89 16.83
CA TRP A 63 5.01 10.97 16.44
C TRP A 63 4.30 12.27 16.04
N GLY A 64 3.06 12.41 16.39
CA GLY A 64 2.24 13.57 16.05
C GLY A 64 1.21 13.29 14.96
N PRO A 65 0.44 14.31 14.55
CA PRO A 65 -0.55 14.18 13.49
C PRO A 65 0.06 13.68 12.18
N GLU A 66 -0.68 12.86 11.44
CA GLU A 66 -0.24 12.35 10.13
C GLU A 66 0.12 13.46 9.16
N THR A 67 -0.60 14.57 9.19
CA THR A 67 -0.32 15.75 8.36
C THR A 67 1.10 16.30 8.57
N GLU A 68 1.61 16.24 9.79
CA GLU A 68 3.01 16.59 10.09
C GLU A 68 3.97 15.48 9.70
N ALA A 69 3.56 14.23 9.90
CA ALA A 69 4.38 13.06 9.59
C ALA A 69 4.56 12.82 8.08
N LEU A 70 3.57 13.18 7.29
CA LEU A 70 3.58 13.08 5.84
C LEU A 70 4.12 14.36 5.16
N ALA A 71 4.41 15.41 5.93
CA ALA A 71 4.93 16.65 5.39
C ALA A 71 6.31 16.47 4.74
N THR A 72 6.59 17.28 3.74
CA THR A 72 7.84 17.24 2.98
C THR A 72 9.10 17.49 3.82
N ASN A 73 8.96 18.03 5.04
CA ASN A 73 10.08 18.24 5.96
C ASN A 73 10.80 16.97 6.43
N ARG A 74 10.22 15.80 6.18
CA ARG A 74 10.88 14.50 6.42
C ARG A 74 11.71 14.02 5.24
N HIS A 75 11.59 14.68 4.13
CA HIS A 75 12.33 14.34 2.92
C HIS A 75 13.64 15.10 2.88
N SER A 76 14.60 14.55 2.15
CA SER A 76 15.82 15.26 1.86
C SER A 76 15.53 16.47 0.97
N ASP A 77 16.04 17.65 1.34
CA ASP A 77 16.03 18.84 0.48
C ASP A 77 17.02 18.72 -0.68
N LYS A 78 17.80 17.63 -0.71
CA LYS A 78 18.83 17.37 -1.71
C LYS A 78 18.44 16.16 -2.54
N GLU A 79 18.98 16.11 -3.74
CA GLU A 79 18.81 14.96 -4.63
C GLU A 79 19.41 13.65 -4.07
N ASP A 80 20.26 13.76 -3.07
CA ASP A 80 20.83 12.63 -2.35
C ASP A 80 20.25 12.49 -0.93
N ALA A 81 20.50 11.38 -0.29
CA ALA A 81 20.04 11.09 1.06
C ALA A 81 20.89 11.76 2.17
N SER A 82 21.78 12.68 1.81
CA SER A 82 22.77 13.25 2.76
C SER A 82 22.14 14.09 3.88
N SER A 83 20.93 14.58 3.69
CA SER A 83 20.19 15.36 4.68
C SER A 83 19.23 14.52 5.52
N LEU A 84 19.10 13.23 5.24
CA LEU A 84 18.24 12.35 6.01
C LEU A 84 18.82 12.05 7.39
N GLU A 85 17.97 12.06 8.40
CA GLU A 85 18.34 11.68 9.75
C GLU A 85 18.82 10.22 9.80
N SER A 86 19.96 9.99 10.42
CA SER A 86 20.50 8.64 10.58
C SER A 86 20.19 8.15 12.02
N PRO A 87 19.76 6.88 12.20
CA PRO A 87 19.61 5.81 11.20
C PRO A 87 18.20 5.68 10.64
N LEU A 88 17.23 6.39 11.17
CA LEU A 88 15.81 6.08 11.00
C LEU A 88 15.14 6.73 9.78
N ALA A 89 15.73 7.76 9.22
CA ALA A 89 15.10 8.43 8.10
C ALA A 89 15.13 7.59 6.84
N ALA A 90 13.96 7.38 6.29
CA ALA A 90 13.78 6.82 4.97
C ALA A 90 13.03 7.85 4.13
N ASN A 91 13.57 8.18 2.97
CA ASN A 91 12.92 9.08 2.05
C ASN A 91 11.71 8.38 1.43
N HIS A 92 10.54 8.99 1.47
CA HIS A 92 9.32 8.50 0.83
C HIS A 92 8.93 7.04 1.14
N MET A 93 9.26 6.51 2.30
CA MET A 93 9.04 5.08 2.57
C MET A 93 7.57 4.65 2.39
N ALA A 94 6.62 5.47 2.78
CA ALA A 94 5.20 5.19 2.57
C ALA A 94 4.77 5.26 1.10
N LEU A 95 5.54 5.92 0.25
CA LEU A 95 5.25 6.17 -1.15
C LEU A 95 6.06 5.30 -2.12
N ILE A 96 7.06 4.57 -1.62
CA ILE A 96 7.98 3.74 -2.41
C ILE A 96 7.25 2.78 -3.35
N TYR A 97 6.15 2.20 -2.89
CA TYR A 97 5.42 1.19 -3.62
C TYR A 97 4.47 1.74 -4.70
N VAL A 98 4.04 2.97 -4.58
CA VAL A 98 2.95 3.53 -5.39
C VAL A 98 3.22 4.95 -5.86
N ASN A 99 4.45 5.44 -5.81
CA ASN A 99 4.73 6.82 -6.14
C ASN A 99 5.46 7.00 -7.47
N PRO A 100 4.76 7.02 -8.60
CA PRO A 100 5.34 7.46 -9.86
C PRO A 100 5.56 8.97 -9.91
N GLU A 101 5.11 9.71 -8.90
CA GLU A 101 5.33 11.15 -8.81
C GLU A 101 6.80 11.52 -8.63
N GLY A 102 7.61 10.61 -8.08
CA GLY A 102 9.02 10.84 -7.88
C GLY A 102 9.34 11.87 -6.79
N PHE A 103 10.60 12.23 -6.69
CA PHE A 103 11.06 13.21 -5.73
C PHE A 103 10.47 14.60 -6.02
N GLU A 104 9.85 15.20 -5.00
CA GLU A 104 9.18 16.51 -5.08
C GLU A 104 8.17 16.64 -6.23
N GLY A 105 7.49 15.55 -6.55
CA GLY A 105 6.49 15.54 -7.61
C GLY A 105 7.07 15.57 -9.03
N ASN A 106 8.36 15.31 -9.18
CA ASN A 106 9.01 15.19 -10.48
C ASN A 106 9.14 13.72 -10.91
N PRO A 107 8.32 13.26 -11.86
CA PRO A 107 8.26 11.85 -12.26
C PRO A 107 9.42 11.46 -13.18
N ASP A 108 10.63 11.41 -12.64
CA ASP A 108 11.84 10.96 -13.32
C ASP A 108 12.21 9.55 -12.83
N PRO A 109 12.06 8.49 -13.66
CA PRO A 109 12.35 7.12 -13.26
C PRO A 109 13.79 6.88 -12.82
N LEU A 110 14.76 7.60 -13.38
CA LEU A 110 16.17 7.43 -13.02
C LEU A 110 16.45 8.02 -11.63
N LYS A 111 15.95 9.19 -11.34
CA LYS A 111 16.03 9.80 -10.01
C LYS A 111 15.28 8.97 -8.98
N THR A 112 14.08 8.50 -9.31
CA THR A 112 13.30 7.62 -8.44
C THR A 112 14.06 6.33 -8.14
N ALA A 113 14.70 5.69 -9.13
CA ALA A 113 15.51 4.50 -8.92
C ALA A 113 16.70 4.75 -7.98
N GLN A 114 17.35 5.92 -8.09
CA GLN A 114 18.41 6.29 -7.16
C GLN A 114 17.88 6.40 -5.72
N HIS A 115 16.78 7.10 -5.51
CA HIS A 115 16.18 7.26 -4.19
C HIS A 115 15.72 5.93 -3.59
N ILE A 116 15.16 5.04 -4.41
CA ILE A 116 14.79 3.68 -3.99
C ILE A 116 16.03 2.94 -3.49
N ARG A 117 17.12 2.94 -4.26
CA ARG A 117 18.37 2.28 -3.87
C ARG A 117 18.91 2.80 -2.55
N GLU A 118 18.96 4.12 -2.39
CA GLU A 118 19.44 4.74 -1.15
C GLU A 118 18.58 4.35 0.05
N THR A 119 17.26 4.38 -0.11
CA THR A 119 16.33 4.03 0.96
C THR A 119 16.43 2.56 1.34
N PHE A 120 16.44 1.66 0.36
CA PHE A 120 16.53 0.22 0.64
C PHE A 120 17.92 -0.20 1.12
N ALA A 121 18.98 0.46 0.68
CA ALA A 121 20.32 0.23 1.23
C ALA A 121 20.40 0.57 2.73
N ARG A 122 19.66 1.59 3.20
CA ARG A 122 19.52 1.88 4.65
C ARG A 122 18.82 0.77 5.43
N MET A 123 18.01 -0.02 4.77
CA MET A 123 17.38 -1.23 5.30
C MET A 123 18.23 -2.49 5.08
N ALA A 124 19.48 -2.34 4.69
CA ALA A 124 20.43 -3.40 4.36
C ALA A 124 19.98 -4.31 3.21
N MET A 125 19.22 -3.78 2.25
CA MET A 125 18.77 -4.51 1.06
C MET A 125 19.58 -4.08 -0.17
N ASN A 126 19.96 -5.07 -0.96
CA ASN A 126 20.58 -4.86 -2.27
C ASN A 126 19.51 -4.69 -3.38
N ASP A 127 19.94 -4.45 -4.62
CA ASP A 127 19.02 -4.22 -5.74
C ASP A 127 18.13 -5.45 -6.02
N GLU A 128 18.66 -6.66 -5.91
CA GLU A 128 17.92 -7.91 -6.14
C GLU A 128 16.82 -8.10 -5.09
N GLU A 129 17.14 -7.89 -3.82
CA GLU A 129 16.19 -7.96 -2.71
C GLU A 129 15.14 -6.84 -2.81
N THR A 130 15.54 -5.64 -3.21
CA THR A 130 14.64 -4.51 -3.43
C THR A 130 13.63 -4.81 -4.53
N VAL A 131 14.09 -5.34 -5.66
CA VAL A 131 13.22 -5.73 -6.78
C VAL A 131 12.32 -6.89 -6.40
N ALA A 132 12.84 -7.90 -5.70
CA ALA A 132 12.05 -9.03 -5.22
C ALA A 132 10.92 -8.58 -4.29
N LEU A 133 11.20 -7.65 -3.37
CA LEU A 133 10.18 -7.10 -2.46
C LEU A 133 9.12 -6.28 -3.19
N THR A 134 9.54 -5.35 -4.04
CA THR A 134 8.60 -4.43 -4.71
C THR A 134 7.78 -5.12 -5.78
N ALA A 135 8.40 -5.88 -6.67
CA ALA A 135 7.72 -6.64 -7.71
C ALA A 135 6.90 -7.79 -7.13
N GLY A 136 7.43 -8.48 -6.11
CA GLY A 136 6.67 -9.50 -5.37
C GLY A 136 5.45 -8.93 -4.67
N GLY A 137 5.53 -7.72 -4.12
CA GLY A 137 4.39 -7.01 -3.55
C GLY A 137 3.35 -6.66 -4.61
N HIS A 138 3.79 -6.15 -5.74
CA HIS A 138 2.90 -5.68 -6.82
C HIS A 138 2.28 -6.81 -7.65
N THR A 139 2.78 -8.04 -7.55
CA THR A 139 2.16 -9.16 -8.26
C THR A 139 0.78 -9.52 -7.72
N ILE A 140 0.50 -9.19 -6.47
CA ILE A 140 -0.80 -9.38 -5.83
C ILE A 140 -1.39 -8.07 -5.33
N GLY A 141 -2.71 -8.03 -5.19
CA GLY A 141 -3.41 -6.87 -4.67
C GLY A 141 -3.62 -5.78 -5.71
N LYS A 142 -4.14 -4.68 -5.23
CA LYS A 142 -4.44 -3.49 -6.04
C LYS A 142 -4.34 -2.23 -5.18
N SER A 143 -4.19 -1.08 -5.84
CA SER A 143 -4.33 0.22 -5.22
C SER A 143 -5.77 0.69 -5.26
N HIS A 144 -6.18 1.46 -4.25
CA HIS A 144 -7.40 2.25 -4.25
C HIS A 144 -7.05 3.71 -4.02
N GLY A 145 -7.79 4.64 -4.64
CA GLY A 145 -7.49 6.01 -4.31
C GLY A 145 -7.87 7.10 -5.31
N ASN A 146 -8.82 6.88 -6.18
CA ASN A 146 -9.28 7.89 -7.15
C ASN A 146 -10.27 8.92 -6.56
N GLY A 147 -10.57 8.88 -5.26
CA GLY A 147 -11.38 9.90 -4.61
C GLY A 147 -10.72 11.27 -4.65
N ASN A 148 -11.53 12.32 -4.75
CA ASN A 148 -11.03 13.69 -4.76
C ASN A 148 -10.60 14.12 -3.35
N GLY A 149 -9.36 14.56 -3.18
CA GLY A 149 -8.78 15.03 -1.93
C GLY A 149 -9.52 16.22 -1.29
N ASP A 150 -10.22 17.02 -2.09
CA ASP A 150 -11.05 18.13 -1.57
C ASP A 150 -12.26 17.65 -0.74
N ASN A 151 -12.60 16.37 -0.84
CA ASN A 151 -13.72 15.75 -0.13
C ASN A 151 -13.30 15.05 1.17
N LEU A 152 -12.04 15.21 1.61
CA LEU A 152 -11.58 14.67 2.90
C LEU A 152 -12.33 15.32 4.07
N GLU A 153 -12.65 14.50 5.06
CA GLU A 153 -13.24 14.90 6.32
C GLU A 153 -12.21 14.77 7.46
N ALA A 154 -12.60 14.19 8.58
CA ALA A 154 -11.72 14.07 9.74
C ALA A 154 -10.53 13.13 9.47
N GLU A 155 -9.38 13.42 10.10
CA GLU A 155 -8.24 12.51 10.13
C GLU A 155 -8.62 11.17 10.77
N PRO A 156 -7.97 10.05 10.36
CA PRO A 156 -8.27 8.72 10.89
C PRO A 156 -8.24 8.64 12.42
N GLU A 157 -7.33 9.34 13.07
CA GLU A 157 -7.22 9.39 14.53
C GLU A 157 -8.37 10.16 15.20
N GLY A 158 -8.94 11.13 14.50
CA GLY A 158 -10.10 11.89 14.96
C GLY A 158 -11.45 11.30 14.57
N ALA A 159 -11.44 10.25 13.74
CA ALA A 159 -12.65 9.61 13.27
C ALA A 159 -13.37 8.81 14.38
N ALA A 160 -14.67 8.56 14.19
CA ALA A 160 -15.42 7.67 15.07
C ALA A 160 -14.81 6.28 15.09
N ILE A 161 -14.87 5.59 16.24
CA ILE A 161 -14.21 4.30 16.44
C ILE A 161 -14.58 3.23 15.39
N LYS A 162 -15.79 3.31 14.84
CA LYS A 162 -16.25 2.41 13.77
C LYS A 162 -15.49 2.61 12.44
N GLU A 163 -14.84 3.74 12.26
CA GLU A 163 -14.14 4.16 11.05
C GLU A 163 -12.62 4.16 11.19
N GLN A 164 -12.13 4.09 12.42
CA GLN A 164 -10.69 4.02 12.69
C GLN A 164 -10.06 2.80 12.02
N GLY A 165 -8.94 3.02 11.35
CA GLY A 165 -8.23 1.99 10.59
C GLY A 165 -8.83 1.69 9.21
N LEU A 166 -9.82 2.47 8.76
CA LEU A 166 -10.43 2.37 7.43
C LEU A 166 -9.97 3.46 6.47
N GLY A 167 -8.97 4.25 6.87
CA GLY A 167 -8.45 5.37 6.10
C GLY A 167 -9.20 6.67 6.38
N TRP A 168 -9.02 7.64 5.49
CA TRP A 168 -9.62 8.95 5.60
C TRP A 168 -11.12 8.93 5.27
N MET A 169 -11.93 9.48 6.15
CA MET A 169 -13.32 9.74 5.82
C MET A 169 -13.42 10.73 4.66
N ASN A 170 -14.30 10.44 3.72
CA ASN A 170 -14.60 11.35 2.63
C ASN A 170 -16.05 11.14 2.14
N ASN A 171 -16.58 12.14 1.49
CA ASN A 171 -17.95 12.12 0.96
C ASN A 171 -18.01 11.88 -0.56
N THR A 172 -16.95 11.35 -1.15
CA THR A 172 -16.93 10.94 -2.56
C THR A 172 -17.76 9.68 -2.73
N SER A 173 -18.92 9.78 -3.36
CA SER A 173 -19.80 8.62 -3.63
C SER A 173 -20.00 7.74 -2.38
N ARG A 174 -19.41 6.53 -2.37
CA ARG A 174 -19.49 5.61 -1.21
C ARG A 174 -18.39 5.83 -0.18
N GLY A 175 -17.36 6.62 -0.51
CA GLY A 175 -16.19 6.86 0.33
C GLY A 175 -15.28 5.64 0.55
N VAL A 176 -15.49 4.55 -0.21
CA VAL A 176 -14.76 3.28 -0.08
C VAL A 176 -14.39 2.72 -1.45
N GLY A 177 -13.46 1.79 -1.48
CA GLY A 177 -12.98 1.20 -2.72
C GLY A 177 -12.31 2.26 -3.61
N ARG A 178 -12.73 2.35 -4.87
CA ARG A 178 -12.22 3.37 -5.81
C ARG A 178 -12.48 4.82 -5.40
N ASP A 179 -13.49 5.04 -4.55
CA ASP A 179 -13.85 6.37 -4.06
C ASP A 179 -13.00 6.82 -2.87
N THR A 180 -12.05 6.01 -2.44
CA THR A 180 -11.12 6.31 -1.36
C THR A 180 -10.18 7.44 -1.74
N VAL A 181 -9.84 8.30 -0.80
CA VAL A 181 -8.83 9.36 -0.98
C VAL A 181 -7.53 8.89 -0.34
N THR A 182 -6.59 8.40 -1.16
CA THR A 182 -5.28 7.93 -0.71
C THR A 182 -4.18 8.24 -1.72
N SER A 183 -3.73 7.25 -2.49
CA SER A 183 -2.62 7.40 -3.45
C SER A 183 -2.98 8.20 -4.70
N GLY A 184 -4.25 8.38 -4.99
CA GLY A 184 -4.70 8.94 -6.27
C GLY A 184 -4.65 7.95 -7.43
N ILE A 185 -4.36 6.69 -7.18
CA ILE A 185 -4.23 5.62 -8.16
C ILE A 185 -5.22 4.50 -7.85
N GLU A 186 -5.90 4.00 -8.86
CA GLU A 186 -6.83 2.89 -8.74
C GLU A 186 -6.46 1.78 -9.74
N GLY A 187 -6.41 0.54 -9.28
CA GLY A 187 -6.22 -0.62 -10.12
C GLY A 187 -5.13 -1.58 -9.68
N ALA A 188 -5.04 -2.70 -10.38
CA ALA A 188 -4.03 -3.72 -10.17
C ALA A 188 -2.86 -3.55 -11.13
N TRP A 189 -1.69 -4.09 -10.77
CA TRP A 189 -0.50 -4.08 -11.63
C TRP A 189 -0.37 -5.33 -12.49
N THR A 190 -1.28 -6.31 -12.30
CA THR A 190 -1.30 -7.58 -13.05
C THR A 190 -2.71 -7.92 -13.46
N THR A 191 -2.83 -8.84 -14.42
CA THR A 191 -4.13 -9.37 -14.86
C THR A 191 -4.79 -10.28 -13.82
N GLU A 192 -4.00 -10.86 -12.93
CA GLU A 192 -4.46 -11.80 -11.90
C GLU A 192 -3.96 -11.39 -10.50
N PRO A 193 -4.51 -10.32 -9.90
CA PRO A 193 -3.99 -9.75 -8.66
C PRO A 193 -4.18 -10.62 -7.42
N THR A 194 -4.77 -11.79 -7.56
CA THR A 194 -4.92 -12.79 -6.49
C THR A 194 -3.96 -13.97 -6.61
N LYS A 195 -2.99 -13.89 -7.55
CA LYS A 195 -2.02 -14.96 -7.80
C LYS A 195 -0.61 -14.46 -7.65
N PHE A 196 0.19 -15.18 -6.87
CA PHE A 196 1.61 -14.89 -6.70
C PHE A 196 2.42 -15.59 -7.79
N ASP A 197 2.80 -14.82 -8.81
CA ASP A 197 3.57 -15.27 -9.98
C ASP A 197 4.43 -14.14 -10.56
N ASN A 198 4.92 -14.30 -11.78
CA ASN A 198 5.71 -13.28 -12.49
C ASN A 198 4.87 -12.28 -13.29
N GLY A 199 3.54 -12.25 -13.10
CA GLY A 199 2.62 -11.41 -13.88
C GLY A 199 2.98 -9.92 -13.87
N TYR A 200 3.59 -9.41 -12.80
CA TYR A 200 4.07 -8.03 -12.75
C TYR A 200 5.16 -7.76 -13.80
N PHE A 201 6.17 -8.62 -13.90
CA PHE A 201 7.22 -8.49 -14.91
C PHE A 201 6.70 -8.76 -16.32
N ASP A 202 5.79 -9.73 -16.47
CA ASP A 202 5.17 -10.03 -17.75
C ASP A 202 4.47 -8.78 -18.30
N MET A 203 3.72 -8.05 -17.47
CA MET A 203 3.07 -6.81 -17.85
C MET A 203 4.06 -5.67 -18.07
N LEU A 204 5.04 -5.52 -17.17
CA LEU A 204 6.04 -4.45 -17.23
C LEU A 204 6.81 -4.47 -18.55
N PHE A 205 7.23 -5.66 -19.00
CA PHE A 205 8.06 -5.83 -20.21
C PHE A 205 7.26 -6.07 -21.50
N LYS A 206 5.96 -6.32 -21.40
CA LYS A 206 5.09 -6.55 -22.56
C LYS A 206 4.70 -5.28 -23.27
N TYR A 207 4.61 -4.16 -22.54
CA TYR A 207 4.11 -2.89 -23.03
C TYR A 207 5.15 -1.78 -22.88
N ASP A 208 5.05 -0.79 -23.77
CA ASP A 208 5.62 0.53 -23.52
C ASP A 208 4.67 1.32 -22.64
N TRP A 209 5.19 2.26 -21.87
CA TRP A 209 4.46 2.99 -20.84
C TRP A 209 4.54 4.49 -21.06
N GLU A 210 3.44 5.18 -20.84
CA GLU A 210 3.37 6.64 -20.90
C GLU A 210 2.92 7.22 -19.57
N LEU A 211 3.46 8.39 -19.25
CA LEU A 211 3.13 9.11 -18.01
C LEU A 211 1.85 9.91 -18.22
N LYS A 212 0.86 9.71 -17.35
CA LYS A 212 -0.42 10.41 -17.37
C LYS A 212 -0.84 10.85 -15.98
N LYS A 213 -1.85 11.72 -15.92
CA LYS A 213 -2.55 12.04 -14.68
C LYS A 213 -3.74 11.12 -14.49
N SER A 214 -3.88 10.58 -13.27
CA SER A 214 -5.08 9.87 -12.85
C SER A 214 -6.29 10.82 -12.71
N PRO A 215 -7.50 10.31 -12.60
CA PRO A 215 -8.68 11.14 -12.30
C PRO A 215 -8.55 11.96 -11.01
N ALA A 216 -7.81 11.48 -10.02
CA ALA A 216 -7.50 12.19 -8.78
C ALA A 216 -6.31 13.16 -8.90
N GLY A 217 -5.69 13.27 -10.07
CA GLY A 217 -4.59 14.19 -10.34
C GLY A 217 -3.19 13.67 -10.02
N ALA A 218 -3.05 12.45 -9.53
CA ALA A 218 -1.75 11.82 -9.30
C ALA A 218 -1.09 11.40 -10.62
N TRP A 219 0.24 11.43 -10.67
CA TRP A 219 0.96 10.86 -11.78
C TRP A 219 0.90 9.33 -11.75
N GLN A 220 0.70 8.72 -12.91
CA GLN A 220 0.74 7.26 -13.08
C GLN A 220 1.30 6.91 -14.45
N TYR A 221 1.82 5.69 -14.57
CA TYR A 221 2.20 5.14 -15.87
C TYR A 221 1.08 4.26 -16.39
N GLU A 222 0.68 4.48 -17.63
CA GLU A 222 -0.30 3.67 -18.34
C GLU A 222 0.34 2.93 -19.50
N PRO A 223 -0.04 1.66 -19.72
CA PRO A 223 0.48 0.90 -20.86
C PRO A 223 -0.11 1.43 -22.18
N ILE A 224 0.76 1.59 -23.18
CA ILE A 224 0.36 2.05 -24.52
C ILE A 224 -0.29 0.89 -25.28
N ASN A 225 -1.50 1.10 -25.80
CA ASN A 225 -2.24 0.10 -26.57
C ASN A 225 -2.45 -1.25 -25.85
N ILE A 226 -2.77 -1.21 -24.56
CA ILE A 226 -3.08 -2.42 -23.79
C ILE A 226 -4.24 -3.18 -24.43
N LYS A 227 -4.11 -4.50 -24.51
CA LYS A 227 -5.18 -5.39 -24.97
C LYS A 227 -6.25 -5.55 -23.89
N GLU A 228 -7.50 -5.71 -24.29
CA GLU A 228 -8.62 -5.89 -23.36
C GLU A 228 -8.42 -7.10 -22.42
N GLU A 229 -7.85 -8.19 -22.96
CA GLU A 229 -7.55 -9.40 -22.17
C GLU A 229 -6.52 -9.20 -21.06
N ASP A 230 -5.67 -8.18 -21.19
CA ASP A 230 -4.60 -7.86 -20.23
C ASP A 230 -5.03 -6.82 -19.19
N LYS A 231 -6.21 -6.24 -19.33
CA LYS A 231 -6.74 -5.32 -18.32
C LYS A 231 -7.34 -6.13 -17.16
N PRO A 232 -6.95 -5.85 -15.90
CA PRO A 232 -7.56 -6.51 -14.76
C PRO A 232 -9.04 -6.14 -14.64
N VAL A 233 -9.83 -7.08 -14.17
CA VAL A 233 -11.24 -6.86 -13.89
C VAL A 233 -11.38 -6.23 -12.50
N ASP A 234 -12.21 -5.20 -12.39
CA ASP A 234 -12.51 -4.62 -11.09
C ASP A 234 -13.24 -5.62 -10.19
N VAL A 235 -12.82 -5.72 -8.93
CA VAL A 235 -13.34 -6.72 -7.99
C VAL A 235 -14.75 -6.42 -7.49
N GLU A 236 -15.17 -5.16 -7.55
CA GLU A 236 -16.50 -4.72 -7.12
C GLU A 236 -17.49 -4.64 -8.29
N ASP A 237 -16.99 -4.29 -9.47
CA ASP A 237 -17.78 -4.16 -10.69
C ASP A 237 -17.08 -4.84 -11.87
N PRO A 238 -17.40 -6.12 -12.15
CA PRO A 238 -16.77 -6.87 -13.23
C PRO A 238 -17.00 -6.30 -14.65
N SER A 239 -17.86 -5.31 -14.80
CA SER A 239 -18.02 -4.61 -16.09
C SER A 239 -16.93 -3.57 -16.36
N ILE A 240 -16.12 -3.25 -15.35
CA ILE A 240 -15.01 -2.30 -15.42
C ILE A 240 -13.69 -3.07 -15.53
N ARG A 241 -12.86 -2.60 -16.46
CA ARG A 241 -11.52 -3.12 -16.71
C ARG A 241 -10.51 -1.99 -16.76
#